data_998f28de3f751f1a24b789740f0aa3fb
#
_entry.id   998f28de3f751f1a24b789740f0aa3fb
#
_cell.length_a   1.000
_cell.length_b   1.000
_cell.length_c   1.000
_cell.angle_alpha   90.00
_cell.angle_beta   90.00
_cell.angle_gamma   90.00
#
_symmetry.space_group_name_H-M   'P 1'
#
loop_
_entity.id
_entity.type
_entity.pdbx_description
1 polymer ?
#
loop_
_entity_poly.entity_id
_entity_poly.type
_entity_poly.pdbx_seq_one_letter_code
_entity_poly.pdbx_strand_id
1 'polypeptide(L)'
;AIPFGRGSNLLDRQNELVFSAGGPTGHSGAMLAVSSDGSKDGTAILWASYAVSGDAEHDVSPGILRAFDAHDITRELWNNRQNLARDGSGMYAKFAAPTIANGHVYLPTFSNQVVVYGLR
;
A
#
# COMPACT_ATOMS: atom_id res chain seq x y z
N ALA A 1 7.99 9.75 12.00
CA ALA A 1 6.92 10.09 11.07
C ALA A 1 6.62 11.58 11.09
N ILE A 2 6.23 12.14 9.96
CA ILE A 2 5.88 13.55 9.84
C ILE A 2 4.49 13.75 10.45
N PRO A 3 4.35 14.56 11.51
CA PRO A 3 3.04 14.78 12.12
C PRO A 3 2.18 15.69 11.24
N PHE A 4 1.09 15.17 10.73
CA PHE A 4 0.17 15.91 9.87
C PHE A 4 -0.42 17.15 10.52
N GLY A 5 -0.60 17.19 11.82
CA GLY A 5 -1.14 18.34 12.54
C GLY A 5 -0.29 19.61 12.48
N ARG A 6 0.93 19.51 11.99
CA ARG A 6 1.83 20.64 11.78
C ARG A 6 1.84 21.13 10.35
N GLY A 7 0.78 20.96 9.64
CA GLY A 7 0.71 21.06 8.19
C GLY A 7 1.39 22.22 7.53
N SER A 8 1.40 23.38 8.13
CA SER A 8 2.06 24.57 7.55
C SER A 8 3.56 24.36 7.26
N ASN A 9 4.18 23.36 7.87
CA ASN A 9 5.60 23.16 7.82
C ASN A 9 6.05 22.02 6.93
N LEU A 10 5.16 21.43 6.17
CA LEU A 10 5.55 20.32 5.31
C LEU A 10 6.64 20.67 4.31
N LEU A 11 6.67 21.92 3.85
CA LEU A 11 7.63 22.38 2.86
C LEU A 11 8.92 22.95 3.43
N ASP A 12 8.93 23.33 4.70
CA ASP A 12 10.07 23.93 5.36
C ASP A 12 10.72 23.08 6.44
N ARG A 13 10.46 21.79 6.41
CA ARG A 13 10.97 20.81 7.36
C ARG A 13 12.34 20.31 6.97
N GLN A 14 13.32 21.14 7.05
CA GLN A 14 14.68 20.78 6.65
C GLN A 14 15.31 19.71 7.55
N ASN A 15 14.85 19.60 8.79
CA ASN A 15 15.37 18.64 9.76
C ASN A 15 14.41 17.49 10.04
N GLU A 16 13.33 17.38 9.30
CA GLU A 16 12.38 16.28 9.45
C GLU A 16 12.94 15.00 8.83
N LEU A 17 12.64 13.89 9.46
CA LEU A 17 12.95 12.60 8.89
C LEU A 17 12.01 12.30 7.71
N VAL A 18 12.61 12.00 6.58
CA VAL A 18 11.88 11.54 5.42
C VAL A 18 12.15 10.06 5.24
N PHE A 19 11.11 9.26 5.31
CA PHE A 19 11.19 7.83 5.09
C PHE A 19 10.83 7.49 3.65
N SER A 20 11.54 6.53 3.08
CA SER A 20 11.21 6.00 1.78
C SER A 20 11.28 4.48 1.78
N ALA A 21 10.46 3.87 0.96
CA ALA A 21 10.48 2.43 0.70
C ALA A 21 10.58 2.20 -0.80
N GLY A 22 11.21 1.10 -1.20
CA GLY A 22 11.23 0.70 -2.59
C GLY A 22 9.80 0.51 -3.11
N GLY A 23 9.53 1.03 -4.29
CA GLY A 23 8.20 1.02 -4.88
C GLY A 23 8.23 0.76 -6.38
N PRO A 24 7.16 1.12 -7.07
CA PRO A 24 7.04 0.86 -8.49
C PRO A 24 8.04 1.68 -9.31
N THR A 25 8.51 1.09 -10.40
CA THR A 25 9.42 1.73 -11.35
C THR A 25 8.70 2.22 -12.60
N GLY A 26 7.44 1.83 -12.78
CA GLY A 26 6.64 2.17 -13.94
C GLY A 26 5.43 3.03 -13.60
N HIS A 27 4.73 3.42 -14.63
CA HIS A 27 3.43 4.07 -14.53
C HIS A 27 2.40 3.05 -14.00
N SER A 28 1.48 3.38 -13.24
CA SER A 28 0.92 4.60 -12.72
C SER A 28 1.31 4.86 -11.25
N GLY A 29 2.40 4.31 -10.76
CA GLY A 29 2.77 4.43 -9.37
C GLY A 29 1.98 3.47 -8.47
N ALA A 30 1.96 3.76 -7.19
CA ALA A 30 1.22 2.98 -6.20
C ALA A 30 -0.12 3.62 -5.85
N MET A 31 -1.13 2.80 -5.68
CA MET A 31 -2.41 3.19 -5.09
C MET A 31 -2.37 2.90 -3.60
N LEU A 32 -2.71 3.90 -2.80
CA LEU A 32 -2.50 3.87 -1.36
C LEU A 32 -3.81 3.91 -0.58
N ALA A 33 -3.79 3.29 0.59
CA ALA A 33 -4.83 3.41 1.61
C ALA A 33 -4.20 3.27 3.00
N VAL A 34 -4.87 3.80 4.02
CA VAL A 34 -4.40 3.71 5.41
C VAL A 34 -5.49 3.10 6.27
N SER A 35 -5.11 2.18 7.13
CA SER A 35 -5.98 1.63 8.17
C SER A 35 -5.40 1.88 9.54
N SER A 36 -6.26 1.90 10.55
CA SER A 36 -5.84 1.98 11.95
C SER A 36 -6.91 1.34 12.85
N ASP A 37 -6.51 0.98 14.07
CA ASP A 37 -7.45 0.54 15.11
C ASP A 37 -7.95 1.78 15.86
N GLY A 38 -8.93 2.46 15.29
CA GLY A 38 -9.48 3.67 15.85
C GLY A 38 -8.44 4.75 16.11
N SER A 39 -8.41 5.26 17.32
CA SER A 39 -7.42 6.26 17.77
C SER A 39 -6.22 5.65 18.49
N LYS A 40 -6.08 4.32 18.48
CA LYS A 40 -4.99 3.64 19.17
C LYS A 40 -3.67 3.88 18.46
N ASP A 41 -2.71 4.45 19.19
CA ASP A 41 -1.38 4.77 18.66
C ASP A 41 -0.63 3.51 18.19
N GLY A 42 0.17 3.68 17.13
CA GLY A 42 1.02 2.62 16.62
C GLY A 42 0.32 1.55 15.81
N THR A 43 -0.99 1.69 15.55
CA THR A 43 -1.76 0.69 14.80
C THR A 43 -1.97 1.03 13.32
N ALA A 44 -1.55 2.23 12.89
CA ALA A 44 -1.76 2.65 11.51
C ALA A 44 -0.88 1.87 10.53
N ILE A 45 -1.50 1.36 9.49
CA ILE A 45 -0.86 0.60 8.40
C ILE A 45 -1.08 1.34 7.10
N LEU A 46 0.00 1.54 6.35
CA LEU A 46 -0.06 2.03 4.99
C LEU A 46 -0.08 0.84 4.03
N TRP A 47 -1.13 0.76 3.25
CA TRP A 47 -1.30 -0.24 2.21
C TRP A 47 -0.94 0.36 0.86
N ALA A 48 -0.11 -0.35 0.10
CA ALA A 48 0.32 0.08 -1.23
C ALA A 48 0.13 -1.04 -2.24
N SER A 49 -0.64 -0.76 -3.30
CA SER A 49 -0.86 -1.68 -4.41
C SER A 49 -0.24 -1.12 -5.68
N TYR A 50 0.54 -1.92 -6.38
CA TYR A 50 1.19 -1.52 -7.63
C TYR A 50 1.60 -2.73 -8.48
N ALA A 51 2.02 -2.46 -9.71
CA ALA A 51 2.56 -3.48 -10.60
C ALA A 51 3.98 -3.87 -10.18
N VAL A 52 4.26 -5.15 -10.09
CA VAL A 52 5.57 -5.67 -9.67
C VAL A 52 6.65 -5.32 -10.69
N SER A 53 6.27 -5.27 -11.97
CA SER A 53 7.21 -5.03 -13.06
C SER A 53 6.50 -4.37 -14.23
N GLY A 54 7.27 -3.70 -15.10
CA GLY A 54 6.76 -3.12 -16.33
C GLY A 54 5.94 -1.85 -16.14
N ASP A 55 5.24 -1.50 -17.19
CA ASP A 55 4.38 -0.33 -17.26
C ASP A 55 2.91 -0.77 -17.35
N ALA A 56 2.19 -0.65 -16.24
CA ALA A 56 0.81 -1.09 -16.15
C ALA A 56 -0.16 -0.23 -16.98
N GLU A 57 0.29 0.89 -17.51
CA GLU A 57 -0.54 1.67 -18.45
C GLU A 57 -0.68 0.97 -19.79
N HIS A 58 0.38 0.33 -20.26
CA HIS A 58 0.43 -0.30 -21.58
C HIS A 58 0.37 -1.82 -21.52
N ASP A 59 0.71 -2.42 -20.38
CA ASP A 59 0.83 -3.87 -20.24
C ASP A 59 -0.02 -4.38 -19.07
N VAL A 60 -0.46 -5.64 -19.18
CA VAL A 60 -1.02 -6.37 -18.05
C VAL A 60 0.14 -6.91 -17.23
N SER A 61 0.22 -6.51 -15.97
CA SER A 61 1.35 -6.84 -15.09
C SER A 61 0.89 -7.48 -13.79
N PRO A 62 1.67 -8.41 -13.24
CA PRO A 62 1.37 -8.95 -11.91
C PRO A 62 1.34 -7.85 -10.86
N GLY A 63 0.43 -7.97 -9.91
CA GLY A 63 0.27 -7.03 -8.83
C GLY A 63 0.93 -7.46 -7.53
N ILE A 64 1.18 -6.49 -6.67
CA ILE A 64 1.58 -6.70 -5.29
C ILE A 64 0.75 -5.79 -4.39
N LEU A 65 0.39 -6.29 -3.21
CA LEU A 65 -0.12 -5.50 -2.11
C LEU A 65 0.87 -5.58 -0.95
N ARG A 66 1.34 -4.43 -0.50
CA ARG A 66 2.30 -4.31 0.60
C ARG A 66 1.66 -3.56 1.77
N ALA A 67 2.04 -3.95 2.96
CA ALA A 67 1.64 -3.30 4.19
C ALA A 67 2.88 -2.78 4.92
N PHE A 68 2.87 -1.50 5.25
CA PHE A 68 3.96 -0.84 5.97
C PHE A 68 3.45 -0.27 7.29
N ASP A 69 4.35 -0.17 8.26
CA ASP A 69 4.09 0.68 9.42
C ASP A 69 3.93 2.13 8.94
N ALA A 70 2.75 2.72 9.16
CA ALA A 70 2.49 4.07 8.67
C ALA A 70 3.31 5.15 9.40
N HIS A 71 3.88 4.84 10.55
CA HIS A 71 4.77 5.74 11.28
C HIS A 71 6.22 5.64 10.80
N ASP A 72 6.59 4.50 10.21
CA ASP A 72 7.91 4.25 9.66
C ASP A 72 7.80 3.30 8.47
N ILE A 73 7.67 3.83 7.28
CA ILE A 73 7.50 3.04 6.06
C ILE A 73 8.77 2.30 5.62
N THR A 74 9.89 2.47 6.30
CA THR A 74 11.04 1.58 6.11
C THR A 74 10.78 0.19 6.70
N ARG A 75 9.75 0.07 7.54
CA ARG A 75 9.33 -1.17 8.16
C ARG A 75 8.16 -1.79 7.40
N GLU A 76 8.46 -2.72 6.53
CA GLU A 76 7.43 -3.53 5.88
C GLU A 76 6.91 -4.60 6.84
N LEU A 77 5.59 -4.65 7.01
CA LEU A 77 4.94 -5.60 7.90
C LEU A 77 4.57 -6.89 7.18
N TRP A 78 4.17 -6.77 5.92
CA TRP A 78 3.69 -7.90 5.13
C TRP A 78 3.57 -7.54 3.65
N ASN A 79 3.62 -8.55 2.78
CA ASN A 79 3.14 -8.42 1.40
C ASN A 79 2.55 -9.75 0.91
N ASN A 80 1.68 -9.66 -0.10
CA ASN A 80 0.97 -10.82 -0.61
C ASN A 80 1.80 -11.74 -1.51
N ARG A 81 3.07 -11.44 -1.72
CA ARG A 81 3.98 -12.29 -2.48
C ARG A 81 4.90 -13.14 -1.59
N GLN A 82 4.85 -12.95 -0.28
CA GLN A 82 5.57 -13.82 0.67
C GLN A 82 5.04 -15.26 0.63
N ASN A 83 3.76 -15.43 0.35
CA ASN A 83 3.15 -16.71 0.07
C ASN A 83 2.20 -16.55 -1.12
N LEU A 84 2.77 -16.56 -2.31
CA LEU A 84 2.06 -16.22 -3.54
C LEU A 84 0.91 -17.18 -3.83
N ALA A 85 1.07 -18.46 -3.51
CA ALA A 85 0.04 -19.47 -3.76
C ALA A 85 -1.23 -19.22 -2.93
N ARG A 86 -1.06 -18.72 -1.69
CA ARG A 86 -2.18 -18.43 -0.78
C ARG A 86 -2.72 -17.02 -0.97
N ASP A 87 -1.83 -16.05 -1.08
CA ASP A 87 -2.15 -14.62 -0.92
C ASP A 87 -2.04 -13.81 -2.22
N GLY A 88 -1.65 -14.42 -3.31
CA GLY A 88 -1.47 -13.72 -4.58
C GLY A 88 -2.77 -13.10 -5.08
N SER A 89 -2.68 -11.89 -5.63
CA SER A 89 -3.83 -11.14 -6.15
C SER A 89 -4.00 -11.20 -7.67
N GLY A 90 -3.08 -11.87 -8.38
CA GLY A 90 -3.10 -11.88 -9.84
C GLY A 90 -2.61 -10.56 -10.44
N MET A 91 -3.28 -10.08 -11.49
CA MET A 91 -2.84 -8.92 -12.25
C MET A 91 -3.27 -7.62 -11.58
N TYR A 92 -2.40 -6.63 -11.66
CA TYR A 92 -2.64 -5.31 -11.10
C TYR A 92 -3.73 -4.56 -11.88
N ALA A 93 -4.70 -4.01 -11.14
CA ALA A 93 -5.68 -3.09 -11.68
C ALA A 93 -5.22 -1.65 -11.40
N LYS A 94 -4.77 -0.96 -12.45
CA LYS A 94 -4.33 0.43 -12.32
C LYS A 94 -5.48 1.34 -11.86
N PHE A 95 -5.14 2.37 -11.09
CA PHE A 95 -6.07 3.36 -10.54
C PHE A 95 -7.12 2.79 -9.58
N ALA A 96 -6.94 1.57 -9.12
CA ALA A 96 -7.83 0.94 -8.15
C ALA A 96 -7.10 0.78 -6.81
N ALA A 97 -7.39 1.67 -5.87
CA ALA A 97 -6.82 1.61 -4.54
C ALA A 97 -7.45 0.47 -3.71
N PRO A 98 -6.71 -0.10 -2.77
CA PRO A 98 -7.33 -0.99 -1.79
C PRO A 98 -8.34 -0.21 -0.94
N THR A 99 -9.43 -0.88 -0.58
CA THR A 99 -10.46 -0.34 0.31
C THR A 99 -10.40 -1.09 1.63
N ILE A 100 -10.36 -0.35 2.74
CA ILE A 100 -10.36 -0.94 4.07
C ILE A 100 -11.72 -0.75 4.71
N ALA A 101 -12.33 -1.85 5.14
CA ALA A 101 -13.61 -1.84 5.85
C ALA A 101 -13.72 -3.07 6.76
N ASN A 102 -14.25 -2.87 7.96
CA ASN A 102 -14.56 -3.97 8.88
C ASN A 102 -13.40 -4.93 9.13
N GLY A 103 -12.19 -4.40 9.28
CA GLY A 103 -11.00 -5.22 9.51
C GLY A 103 -10.49 -6.00 8.31
N HIS A 104 -11.00 -5.72 7.12
CA HIS A 104 -10.60 -6.37 5.88
C HIS A 104 -10.06 -5.37 4.87
N VAL A 105 -9.19 -5.85 4.00
CA VAL A 105 -8.66 -5.10 2.85
C VAL A 105 -9.22 -5.73 1.58
N TYR A 106 -9.94 -4.92 0.82
CA TYR A 106 -10.55 -5.31 -0.45
C TYR A 106 -9.68 -4.77 -1.59
N LEU A 107 -9.15 -5.64 -2.40
CA LEU A 107 -8.27 -5.29 -3.51
C LEU A 107 -8.88 -5.68 -4.84
N PRO A 108 -9.31 -4.72 -5.67
CA PRO A 108 -9.70 -5.01 -7.04
C PRO A 108 -8.50 -5.44 -7.87
N THR A 109 -8.70 -6.39 -8.76
CA THR A 109 -7.63 -6.91 -9.63
C THR A 109 -8.04 -6.91 -11.09
N PHE A 110 -7.07 -6.90 -11.97
CA PHE A 110 -7.32 -7.05 -13.42
C PHE A 110 -7.51 -8.52 -13.85
N SER A 111 -7.61 -9.41 -12.86
CA SER A 111 -7.94 -10.83 -13.07
C SER A 111 -9.42 -11.14 -12.83
N ASN A 112 -10.30 -10.14 -12.95
CA ASN A 112 -11.76 -10.25 -12.74
C ASN A 112 -12.13 -10.69 -11.33
N GLN A 113 -11.37 -10.27 -10.33
CA GLN A 113 -11.58 -10.64 -8.94
C GLN A 113 -11.45 -9.42 -8.03
N VAL A 114 -12.16 -9.47 -6.93
CA VAL A 114 -11.85 -8.67 -5.75
C VAL A 114 -11.29 -9.62 -4.71
N VAL A 115 -10.04 -9.44 -4.36
CA VAL A 115 -9.37 -10.26 -3.33
C VAL A 115 -9.58 -9.60 -1.98
N VAL A 116 -9.93 -10.40 -0.98
CA VAL A 116 -10.18 -9.90 0.38
C VAL A 116 -9.16 -10.49 1.33
N TYR A 117 -8.45 -9.60 2.01
CA TYR A 117 -7.48 -9.98 3.04
C TYR A 117 -8.02 -9.61 4.42
N GLY A 118 -7.79 -10.47 5.39
CA GLY A 118 -8.19 -10.25 6.78
C GLY A 118 -7.28 -11.01 7.72
N LEU A 119 -7.35 -10.67 9.00
CA LEU A 119 -6.68 -11.44 10.05
C LEU A 119 -7.32 -12.82 10.20
N ARG A 120 -6.51 -13.79 10.52
CA ARG A 120 -6.94 -15.14 10.84
C ARG A 120 -7.14 -15.31 12.34
#